data_e05b0253d0ebf7e14111bed6be2c14d0
#
_entry.id   e05b0253d0ebf7e14111bed6be2c14d0
#
_cell.length_a   1.000
_cell.length_b   1.000
_cell.length_c   1.000
_cell.angle_alpha   90.00
_cell.angle_beta   90.00
_cell.angle_gamma   90.00
#
_symmetry.space_group_name_H-M   'P 1'
#
loop_
_entity.id
_entity.type
_entity.pdbx_description
1 polymer ?
#
loop_
_entity_poly.entity_id
_entity_poly.type
_entity_poly.pdbx_seq_one_letter_code
_entity_poly.pdbx_strand_id
1 'polypeptide(L)'
;MSNRKVNRPQWDREHIQALRRHLGLTQRELADQLGTRQQTISEWETGRYEPRGASSTLLSIIAERAQFEYKATLSEKPKKS
;
A
#
# COMPACT_ATOMS: atom_id res chain seq x y z
N MET A 1 22.16 11.60 -8.20
CA MET A 1 21.80 11.37 -8.01
C MET A 1 21.19 10.97 -7.72
N SER A 2 20.94 10.80 -7.59
CA SER A 2 20.39 10.28 -7.37
C SER A 2 19.63 9.94 -7.15
N ASN A 3 19.34 9.72 -6.99
CA ASN A 3 18.64 9.27 -6.85
C ASN A 3 17.96 8.92 -6.52
N ARG A 4 17.80 8.78 -6.34
CA ARG A 4 17.21 8.47 -5.96
C ARG A 4 16.36 8.19 -5.81
N LYS A 5 16.16 7.80 -5.70
CA LYS A 5 15.32 7.37 -5.57
C LYS A 5 14.57 7.21 -5.00
N VAL A 6 14.29 7.22 -5.20
CA VAL A 6 13.41 7.04 -4.62
C VAL A 6 12.81 6.21 -3.89
N ASN A 7 12.53 6.14 -3.33
CA ASN A 7 12.02 5.41 -2.51
C ASN A 7 10.65 5.46 -2.20
N ARG A 8 9.83 5.78 -3.09
CA ARG A 8 8.46 5.76 -2.95
C ARG A 8 7.96 4.44 -3.07
N PRO A 9 7.15 3.91 -2.14
CA PRO A 9 6.58 2.61 -2.32
C PRO A 9 5.70 2.67 -3.53
N GLN A 10 5.78 1.61 -4.30
CA GLN A 10 4.93 1.50 -5.42
C GLN A 10 3.72 0.76 -4.95
N TRP A 11 2.55 1.32 -5.07
CA TRP A 11 1.30 0.70 -4.62
C TRP A 11 0.76 -0.24 -5.69
N ASP A 12 1.40 -1.39 -5.80
CA ASP A 12 0.90 -2.43 -6.68
C ASP A 12 -0.07 -3.33 -5.91
N ARG A 13 -0.59 -4.33 -6.60
CA ARG A 13 -1.62 -5.17 -5.98
C ARG A 13 -1.16 -5.84 -4.71
N GLU A 14 0.08 -6.27 -4.68
CA GLU A 14 0.60 -7.00 -3.52
C GLU A 14 0.78 -6.08 -2.32
N HIS A 15 1.27 -4.89 -2.56
CA HIS A 15 1.44 -3.92 -1.49
C HIS A 15 0.09 -3.53 -0.90
N ILE A 16 -0.91 -3.36 -1.75
CA ILE A 16 -2.22 -2.95 -1.30
C ILE A 16 -2.87 -4.04 -0.47
N GLN A 17 -2.79 -5.28 -0.93
CA GLN A 17 -3.31 -6.40 -0.16
C GLN A 17 -2.60 -6.51 1.18
N ALA A 18 -1.28 -6.36 1.17
CA ALA A 18 -0.50 -6.48 2.39
C ALA A 18 -0.87 -5.38 3.38
N LEU A 19 -1.03 -4.15 2.89
CA LEU A 19 -1.44 -3.06 3.77
C LEU A 19 -2.81 -3.32 4.36
N ARG A 20 -3.75 -3.73 3.53
CA ARG A 20 -5.11 -3.99 4.00
C ARG A 20 -5.12 -5.07 5.08
N ARG A 21 -4.34 -6.12 4.89
CA ARG A 21 -4.25 -7.18 5.89
C ARG A 21 -3.58 -6.71 7.16
N HIS A 22 -2.56 -5.90 7.02
CA HIS A 22 -1.88 -5.32 8.18
C HIS A 22 -2.85 -4.49 9.01
N LEU A 23 -3.75 -3.78 8.34
CA LEU A 23 -4.74 -2.96 9.03
C LEU A 23 -5.93 -3.77 9.55
N GLY A 24 -6.06 -5.02 9.12
CA GLY A 24 -7.19 -5.85 9.52
C GLY A 24 -8.50 -5.41 8.91
N LEU A 25 -8.45 -4.83 7.71
CA LEU A 25 -9.65 -4.27 7.08
C LEU A 25 -10.12 -5.13 5.92
N THR A 26 -11.42 -5.10 5.70
CA THR A 26 -11.98 -5.63 4.46
C THR A 26 -11.72 -4.64 3.33
N GLN A 27 -11.95 -5.08 2.10
CA GLN A 27 -11.83 -4.17 0.96
C GLN A 27 -12.77 -2.98 1.12
N ARG A 28 -13.97 -3.24 1.58
CA ARG A 28 -14.95 -2.18 1.76
C ARG A 28 -14.50 -1.18 2.83
N GLU A 29 -13.96 -1.69 3.92
CA GLU A 29 -13.50 -0.82 4.99
C GLU A 29 -12.33 0.04 4.54
N LEU A 30 -11.42 -0.53 3.76
CA LEU A 30 -10.33 0.26 3.23
C LEU A 30 -10.86 1.31 2.26
N ALA A 31 -11.82 0.93 1.43
CA ALA A 31 -12.42 1.88 0.50
C ALA A 31 -13.04 3.05 1.25
N ASP A 32 -13.73 2.76 2.34
CA ASP A 32 -14.33 3.82 3.15
C ASP A 32 -13.26 4.77 3.68
N GLN A 33 -12.14 4.26 4.12
CA GLN A 33 -11.08 5.11 4.64
C GLN A 33 -10.47 6.00 3.56
N LEU A 34 -10.46 5.51 2.34
CA LEU A 34 -9.90 6.28 1.23
C LEU A 34 -10.92 7.15 0.53
N GLY A 35 -12.18 7.03 0.91
CA GLY A 35 -13.24 7.79 0.24
C GLY A 35 -13.52 7.29 -1.15
N THR A 36 -13.36 5.99 -1.37
CA THR A 36 -13.58 5.42 -2.68
C THR A 36 -14.52 4.22 -2.56
N ARG A 37 -14.64 3.44 -3.61
CA ARG A 37 -15.56 2.31 -3.66
C ARG A 37 -14.83 1.01 -3.48
N GLN A 38 -15.53 0.02 -2.95
CA GLN A 38 -14.95 -1.30 -2.81
C GLN A 38 -14.43 -1.84 -4.14
N GLN A 39 -15.19 -1.59 -5.21
CA GLN A 39 -14.77 -2.07 -6.52
C GLN A 39 -13.41 -1.52 -6.92
N THR A 40 -13.13 -0.27 -6.56
CA THR A 40 -11.84 0.33 -6.85
C THR A 40 -10.72 -0.44 -6.14
N ILE A 41 -10.93 -0.78 -4.87
CA ILE A 41 -9.94 -1.55 -4.12
C ILE A 41 -9.75 -2.92 -4.78
N SER A 42 -10.86 -3.54 -5.16
CA SER A 42 -10.78 -4.85 -5.81
C SER A 42 -9.97 -4.78 -7.11
N GLU A 43 -10.16 -3.72 -7.89
CA GLU A 43 -9.43 -3.56 -9.13
C GLU A 43 -7.94 -3.37 -8.88
N TRP A 44 -7.59 -2.64 -7.83
CA TRP A 44 -6.19 -2.48 -7.47
C TRP A 44 -5.58 -3.83 -7.04
N GLU A 45 -6.35 -4.60 -6.29
CA GLU A 45 -5.83 -5.86 -5.73
C GLU A 45 -5.78 -6.99 -6.76
N THR A 46 -6.44 -6.82 -7.88
CA THR A 46 -6.33 -7.77 -8.97
C THR A 46 -5.31 -7.34 -10.02
N GLY A 47 -4.75 -6.14 -9.86
CA GLY A 47 -3.79 -5.62 -10.80
C GLY A 47 -4.40 -4.99 -12.03
N ARG A 48 -5.72 -4.84 -12.03
CA ARG A 48 -6.40 -4.26 -13.18
C ARG A 48 -6.09 -2.78 -13.34
N TYR A 49 -6.02 -2.07 -12.22
CA TYR A 49 -5.63 -0.68 -12.19
C TYR A 49 -4.70 -0.46 -11.02
N GLU A 50 -3.95 0.62 -11.07
CA GLU A 50 -3.09 1.01 -9.96
C GLU A 50 -3.54 2.34 -9.41
N PRO A 51 -3.39 2.53 -8.10
CA PRO A 51 -3.73 3.83 -7.52
C PRO A 51 -2.83 4.92 -8.08
N ARG A 52 -3.38 6.09 -8.26
CA ARG A 52 -2.64 7.23 -8.77
C ARG A 52 -2.97 8.46 -7.99
N GLY A 53 -2.09 9.44 -8.06
CA GLY A 53 -2.34 10.75 -7.51
C GLY A 53 -2.70 10.70 -6.04
N ALA A 54 -3.85 11.29 -5.72
CA ALA A 54 -4.27 11.39 -4.33
C ALA A 54 -4.45 10.04 -3.66
N SER A 55 -4.90 9.03 -4.41
CA SER A 55 -5.08 7.70 -3.84
C SER A 55 -3.76 7.11 -3.39
N SER A 56 -2.74 7.26 -4.22
CA SER A 56 -1.42 6.77 -3.88
C SER A 56 -0.88 7.48 -2.64
N THR A 57 -1.08 8.80 -2.57
CA THR A 57 -0.63 9.59 -1.44
C THR A 57 -1.35 9.17 -0.16
N LEU A 58 -2.67 8.97 -0.24
CA LEU A 58 -3.43 8.55 0.93
C LEU A 58 -3.00 7.19 1.43
N LEU A 59 -2.74 6.25 0.52
CA LEU A 59 -2.25 4.94 0.92
C LEU A 59 -0.93 5.07 1.65
N SER A 60 -0.05 5.93 1.18
CA SER A 60 1.24 6.12 1.83
C SER A 60 1.07 6.72 3.22
N ILE A 61 0.16 7.67 3.37
CA ILE A 61 -0.10 8.28 4.67
C ILE A 61 -0.65 7.25 5.66
N ILE A 62 -1.62 6.45 5.19
CA ILE A 62 -2.21 5.42 6.03
C ILE A 62 -1.15 4.40 6.45
N ALA A 63 -0.32 4.01 5.50
CA ALA A 63 0.74 3.04 5.78
C ALA A 63 1.71 3.59 6.81
N GLU A 64 2.07 4.84 6.67
CA GLU A 64 2.99 5.47 7.58
C GLU A 64 2.42 5.54 8.99
N ARG A 65 1.17 5.90 9.10
CA ARG A 65 0.52 5.98 10.40
C ARG A 65 0.38 4.63 11.07
N ALA A 66 0.22 3.59 10.27
CA ALA A 66 0.08 2.23 10.76
C ALA A 66 1.43 1.55 10.96
N GLN A 67 2.50 2.25 10.67
CA GLN A 67 3.85 1.71 10.77
C GLN A 67 4.00 0.46 9.93
N PHE A 68 3.38 0.49 8.75
CA PHE A 68 3.42 -0.63 7.84
C PHE A 68 4.70 -0.57 7.01
N GLU A 69 5.43 -1.68 7.01
CA GLU A 69 6.58 -1.79 6.16
C GLU A 69 6.46 -3.08 5.41
N TYR A 70 6.29 -3.00 4.13
CA TYR A 70 6.24 -4.18 3.30
C TYR A 70 7.57 -4.37 2.62
N LYS A 71 8.22 -5.46 2.94
CA LYS A 71 9.50 -5.75 2.35
C LYS A 71 9.37 -7.02 1.55
N ALA A 72 9.19 -6.84 0.33
CA ALA A 72 9.01 -7.96 -0.55
C ALA A 72 10.25 -8.81 -0.66
N THR A 73 11.31 -8.21 -0.35
CA THR A 73 12.52 -8.94 -0.46
C THR A 73 13.10 -9.19 0.87
N LEU A 74 13.26 -9.06 1.16
CA LEU A 74 13.96 -9.15 1.95
C LEU A 74 14.47 -9.49 2.58
N SER A 75 14.51 -9.71 2.79
CA SER A 75 14.97 -10.09 3.22
C SER A 75 15.86 -9.74 3.95
N GLU A 76 16.16 -9.32 4.37
CA GLU A 76 16.94 -8.97 4.93
C GLU A 76 16.97 -8.78 6.05
N LYS A 77 17.09 -8.68 6.62
CA LYS A 77 17.27 -8.49 7.51
C LYS A 77 17.03 -8.27 8.35
N PRO A 78 16.95 -8.49 9.13
CA PRO A 78 16.57 -8.18 10.01
C PRO A 78 17.07 -7.72 11.04
N LYS A 79 17.30 -7.21 11.36
CA LYS A 79 17.63 -6.82 12.09
C LYS A 79 17.55 -6.56 12.94
N LYS A 80 17.45 -6.39 13.44
CA LYS A 80 17.34 -6.17 14.17
C LYS A 80 17.25 -6.07 14.70
N SER A 81 17.28 -6.14 14.74
CA SER A 81 17.26 -6.05 15.29
C SER A 81 17.29 -5.95 15.63
#